data_445af927922677729d88b5e1e83697ff
#
_entry.id   445af927922677729d88b5e1e83697ff
#
_cell.length_a   1.000
_cell.length_b   1.000
_cell.length_c   1.000
_cell.angle_alpha   90.00
_cell.angle_beta   90.00
_cell.angle_gamma   90.00
#
_symmetry.space_group_name_H-M   'P 1'
#
loop_
_entity.id
_entity.type
_entity.pdbx_description
1 polymer ?
#
loop_
_entity_poly.entity_id
_entity_poly.type
_entity_poly.pdbx_seq_one_letter_code
_entity_poly.pdbx_strand_id
1 'polypeptide(L)'
;MTHSLSLTDERRRWLALVVVCLAQLMIVLDTTIVNVALPSIQADLNFSQADLTWVVNAFLVTFGGFLLLAGRLGDLFGRKRVFLFGVAFFTLASLLCGLAPSQGALIGARFLQGIGAAVQASVILAIIVTEFPQPAERARAMSAYVFVAVAGGSLGLLAGGALTQALDWHWIFFVNLPIGAATIALGRALIPEDGARVGGRVDWLGAALVTGSLMTAIYAIVQAGSVGWGSDRVLGYGALAVVMMAAFVTVERRIAHPLMPLRILRVRGLVSSSLVRGFLVTGMYSTFFLGTLYLEHIRHFSALDTGLAFLPWTLTVAALSLGITARLVGRFGEYPVLIAGMVAAAAGLVLLTTVGPETTFFPTIFFANFAIGLGLGTAFAPLMGIAMAGIPAADAGLGSGIVNVSQQLSGALGLAVLGTIATNRTQDLVETGHPLTGSLISGYHLAFTIGAASILAGALLALVLLRPRPTREPELASSESFATQGAA
;
A
#
# COMPACT_ATOMS: atom_id res chain seq x y z
N MET A 1 -9.18 -35.53 -4.77
CA MET A 1 -8.87 -35.93 -3.39
C MET A 1 -8.89 -34.68 -2.53
N THR A 2 -10.01 -34.43 -1.86
CA THR A 2 -10.17 -33.34 -0.88
C THR A 2 -9.48 -33.79 0.40
N HIS A 3 -8.22 -33.33 0.63
CA HIS A 3 -7.61 -33.43 1.95
C HIS A 3 -8.44 -32.56 2.90
N SER A 4 -9.20 -33.20 3.79
CA SER A 4 -9.75 -32.53 4.97
C SER A 4 -8.55 -32.10 5.81
N LEU A 5 -8.23 -30.79 5.77
CA LEU A 5 -7.21 -30.19 6.63
C LEU A 5 -7.60 -30.46 8.09
N SER A 6 -6.67 -30.92 8.91
CA SER A 6 -6.94 -31.12 10.32
C SER A 6 -7.25 -29.77 10.99
N LEU A 7 -8.07 -29.75 12.05
CA LEU A 7 -8.38 -28.51 12.80
C LEU A 7 -7.12 -27.78 13.28
N THR A 8 -6.03 -28.51 13.50
CA THR A 8 -4.71 -27.97 13.85
C THR A 8 -4.08 -27.20 12.71
N ASP A 9 -4.20 -27.67 11.44
CA ASP A 9 -3.64 -27.01 10.26
C ASP A 9 -4.43 -25.75 9.90
N GLU A 10 -5.75 -25.75 10.03
CA GLU A 10 -6.57 -24.57 9.83
C GLU A 10 -6.22 -23.47 10.84
N ARG A 11 -6.15 -23.80 12.13
CA ARG A 11 -5.76 -22.86 13.18
C ARG A 11 -4.36 -22.28 12.93
N ARG A 12 -3.42 -23.10 12.49
CA ARG A 12 -2.05 -22.67 12.17
C ARG A 12 -2.04 -21.63 11.03
N ARG A 13 -2.81 -21.83 9.94
CA ARG A 13 -2.91 -20.88 8.83
C ARG A 13 -3.45 -19.53 9.28
N TRP A 14 -4.51 -19.50 10.09
CA TRP A 14 -5.05 -18.25 10.62
C TRP A 14 -4.08 -17.55 11.58
N LEU A 15 -3.33 -18.29 12.38
CA LEU A 15 -2.26 -17.71 13.20
C LEU A 15 -1.09 -17.19 12.37
N ALA A 16 -0.72 -17.85 11.27
CA ALA A 16 0.27 -17.34 10.32
C ALA A 16 -0.20 -16.01 9.68
N LEU A 17 -1.50 -15.88 9.38
CA LEU A 17 -2.08 -14.60 8.95
C LEU A 17 -1.88 -13.49 9.98
N VAL A 18 -2.10 -13.76 11.26
CA VAL A 18 -1.84 -12.78 12.33
C VAL A 18 -0.38 -12.34 12.33
N VAL A 19 0.56 -13.26 12.12
CA VAL A 19 1.99 -12.93 12.06
C VAL A 19 2.33 -11.99 10.91
N VAL A 20 1.82 -12.25 9.70
CA VAL A 20 2.07 -11.36 8.55
C VAL A 20 1.33 -10.02 8.70
N CYS A 21 0.18 -10.01 9.37
CA CYS A 21 -0.54 -8.79 9.74
C CYS A 21 0.24 -7.96 10.78
N LEU A 22 0.92 -8.57 11.74
CA LEU A 22 1.80 -7.86 12.67
C LEU A 22 2.96 -7.18 11.94
N ALA A 23 3.59 -7.87 10.98
CA ALA A 23 4.63 -7.26 10.14
C ALA A 23 4.10 -6.09 9.30
N GLN A 24 2.90 -6.21 8.74
CA GLN A 24 2.24 -5.10 8.04
C GLN A 24 1.94 -3.92 8.98
N LEU A 25 1.47 -4.22 10.19
CA LEU A 25 1.22 -3.20 11.21
C LEU A 25 2.49 -2.42 11.56
N MET A 26 3.64 -3.09 11.72
CA MET A 26 4.93 -2.43 11.98
C MET A 26 5.26 -1.41 10.88
N ILE A 27 5.07 -1.75 9.59
CA ILE A 27 5.35 -0.84 8.48
C ILE A 27 4.43 0.39 8.52
N VAL A 28 3.14 0.15 8.74
CA VAL A 28 2.14 1.25 8.72
C VAL A 28 2.26 2.14 9.95
N LEU A 29 2.49 1.55 11.12
CA LEU A 29 2.79 2.30 12.34
C LEU A 29 4.00 3.20 12.12
N ASP A 30 5.12 2.64 11.65
CA ASP A 30 6.37 3.39 11.45
C ASP A 30 6.19 4.57 10.48
N THR A 31 5.46 4.38 9.38
CA THR A 31 5.24 5.46 8.41
C THR A 31 4.34 6.59 8.91
N THR A 32 3.46 6.31 9.86
CA THR A 32 2.50 7.31 10.39
C THR A 32 2.97 7.93 11.70
N ILE A 33 3.55 7.14 12.59
CA ILE A 33 4.02 7.56 13.92
C ILE A 33 5.12 8.62 13.82
N VAL A 34 6.02 8.49 12.84
CA VAL A 34 7.15 9.42 12.62
C VAL A 34 6.66 10.83 12.31
N ASN A 35 5.55 10.98 11.55
CA ASN A 35 5.04 12.32 11.18
C ASN A 35 4.68 13.15 12.40
N VAL A 36 4.13 12.54 13.45
CA VAL A 36 3.76 13.22 14.70
C VAL A 36 5.01 13.63 15.51
N ALA A 37 6.09 12.86 15.40
CA ALA A 37 7.33 13.10 16.14
C ALA A 37 8.30 14.06 15.44
N LEU A 38 8.06 14.42 14.16
CA LEU A 38 8.98 15.29 13.40
C LEU A 38 9.36 16.58 14.12
N PRO A 39 8.46 17.35 14.77
CA PRO A 39 8.86 18.56 15.50
C PRO A 39 9.81 18.27 16.65
N SER A 40 9.60 17.17 17.39
CA SER A 40 10.49 16.77 18.50
C SER A 40 11.86 16.33 18.00
N ILE A 41 11.90 15.55 16.89
CA ILE A 41 13.14 15.14 16.21
C ILE A 41 13.90 16.37 15.70
N GLN A 42 13.19 17.36 15.15
CA GLN A 42 13.77 18.60 14.66
C GLN A 42 14.46 19.38 15.79
N ALA A 43 13.78 19.53 16.92
CA ALA A 43 14.30 20.28 18.07
C ALA A 43 15.51 19.59 18.69
N ASP A 44 15.47 18.28 18.87
CA ASP A 44 16.50 17.51 19.55
C ASP A 44 17.78 17.36 18.72
N LEU A 45 17.66 17.00 17.44
CA LEU A 45 18.79 16.80 16.53
C LEU A 45 19.17 18.06 15.73
N ASN A 46 18.51 19.20 15.98
CA ASN A 46 18.74 20.49 15.30
C ASN A 46 18.64 20.40 13.76
N PHE A 47 17.63 19.70 13.26
CA PHE A 47 17.39 19.61 11.81
C PHE A 47 16.97 20.94 11.22
N SER A 48 17.52 21.28 10.03
CA SER A 48 16.89 22.27 9.17
C SER A 48 15.53 21.73 8.66
N GLN A 49 14.62 22.62 8.30
CA GLN A 49 13.32 22.24 7.73
C GLN A 49 13.49 21.39 6.45
N ALA A 50 14.51 21.69 5.66
CA ALA A 50 14.81 20.94 4.43
C ALA A 50 15.33 19.53 4.73
N ASP A 51 16.25 19.37 5.69
CA ASP A 51 16.86 18.09 6.02
C ASP A 51 15.90 17.18 6.79
N LEU A 52 14.98 17.76 7.59
CA LEU A 52 13.97 17.01 8.34
C LEU A 52 13.11 16.12 7.44
N THR A 53 12.83 16.56 6.21
CA THR A 53 12.06 15.77 5.24
C THR A 53 12.74 14.44 4.89
N TRP A 54 14.07 14.37 5.01
CA TRP A 54 14.83 13.14 4.75
C TRP A 54 14.56 12.03 5.76
N VAL A 55 14.10 12.36 6.97
CA VAL A 55 13.68 11.33 7.96
C VAL A 55 12.55 10.46 7.40
N VAL A 56 11.64 11.05 6.61
CA VAL A 56 10.55 10.32 5.95
C VAL A 56 10.98 9.80 4.58
N ASN A 57 11.63 10.64 3.77
CA ASN A 57 11.94 10.34 2.37
C ASN A 57 12.97 9.21 2.22
N ALA A 58 13.97 9.11 3.10
CA ALA A 58 14.95 8.03 3.07
C ALA A 58 14.27 6.66 3.17
N PHE A 59 13.30 6.54 4.06
CA PHE A 59 12.48 5.33 4.19
C PHE A 59 11.65 5.06 2.93
N LEU A 60 10.88 6.06 2.45
CA LEU A 60 9.97 5.89 1.31
C LEU A 60 10.70 5.49 0.03
N VAL A 61 11.83 6.13 -0.25
CA VAL A 61 12.65 5.86 -1.44
C VAL A 61 13.17 4.44 -1.44
N THR A 62 13.72 3.97 -0.32
CA THR A 62 14.25 2.60 -0.24
C THR A 62 13.15 1.56 -0.13
N PHE A 63 12.08 1.85 0.60
CA PHE A 63 10.92 0.98 0.68
C PHE A 63 10.36 0.69 -0.72
N GLY A 64 10.04 1.74 -1.50
CA GLY A 64 9.50 1.57 -2.84
C GLY A 64 10.51 0.96 -3.82
N GLY A 65 11.78 1.34 -3.74
CA GLY A 65 12.82 0.89 -4.65
C GLY A 65 13.15 -0.59 -4.54
N PHE A 66 13.19 -1.13 -3.33
CA PHE A 66 13.58 -2.53 -3.09
C PHE A 66 12.43 -3.54 -3.19
N LEU A 67 11.16 -3.11 -3.26
CA LEU A 67 10.00 -4.01 -3.25
C LEU A 67 10.04 -5.09 -4.35
N LEU A 68 10.44 -4.72 -5.56
CA LEU A 68 10.45 -5.65 -6.70
C LEU A 68 11.56 -6.70 -6.56
N LEU A 69 12.77 -6.25 -6.24
CA LEU A 69 13.90 -7.13 -5.96
C LEU A 69 13.58 -8.09 -4.81
N ALA A 70 13.05 -7.57 -3.72
CA ALA A 70 12.71 -8.35 -2.53
C ALA A 70 11.63 -9.41 -2.82
N GLY A 71 10.64 -9.09 -3.66
CA GLY A 71 9.63 -10.05 -4.12
C GLY A 71 10.26 -11.23 -4.86
N ARG A 72 11.21 -10.95 -5.75
CA ARG A 72 11.95 -12.00 -6.47
C ARG A 72 12.84 -12.83 -5.55
N LEU A 73 13.50 -12.19 -4.58
CA LEU A 73 14.28 -12.93 -3.57
C LEU A 73 13.39 -13.90 -2.77
N GLY A 74 12.13 -13.51 -2.49
CA GLY A 74 11.15 -14.39 -1.85
C GLY A 74 10.87 -15.67 -2.65
N ASP A 75 10.75 -15.56 -3.98
CA ASP A 75 10.51 -16.71 -4.85
C ASP A 75 11.77 -17.60 -5.01
N LEU A 76 12.98 -17.02 -4.96
CA LEU A 76 14.24 -17.75 -5.11
C LEU A 76 14.72 -18.43 -3.82
N PHE A 77 14.64 -17.71 -2.70
CA PHE A 77 15.22 -18.16 -1.42
C PHE A 77 14.20 -18.70 -0.42
N GLY A 78 12.90 -18.58 -0.76
CA GLY A 78 11.78 -18.99 0.08
C GLY A 78 11.20 -17.80 0.87
N ARG A 79 9.86 -17.68 0.79
CA ARG A 79 9.10 -16.54 1.34
C ARG A 79 9.23 -16.42 2.85
N LYS A 80 9.16 -17.54 3.59
CA LYS A 80 9.36 -17.57 5.04
C LYS A 80 10.72 -16.99 5.44
N ARG A 81 11.78 -17.39 4.78
CA ARG A 81 13.14 -16.92 5.11
C ARG A 81 13.29 -15.43 4.81
N VAL A 82 12.84 -15.00 3.64
CA VAL A 82 12.90 -13.59 3.24
C VAL A 82 12.01 -12.73 4.15
N PHE A 83 10.83 -13.21 4.53
CA PHE A 83 9.96 -12.55 5.49
C PHE A 83 10.65 -12.35 6.85
N LEU A 84 11.17 -13.44 7.44
CA LEU A 84 11.82 -13.38 8.75
C LEU A 84 13.08 -12.50 8.73
N PHE A 85 13.87 -12.56 7.65
CA PHE A 85 15.03 -11.69 7.45
C PHE A 85 14.58 -10.22 7.38
N GLY A 86 13.55 -9.91 6.59
CA GLY A 86 12.98 -8.56 6.46
C GLY A 86 12.52 -7.99 7.79
N VAL A 87 11.76 -8.76 8.58
CA VAL A 87 11.31 -8.36 9.92
C VAL A 87 12.51 -8.14 10.86
N ALA A 88 13.49 -9.04 10.87
CA ALA A 88 14.67 -8.90 11.72
C ALA A 88 15.49 -7.66 11.32
N PHE A 89 15.69 -7.44 10.03
CA PHE A 89 16.44 -6.30 9.51
C PHE A 89 15.70 -4.96 9.79
N PHE A 90 14.40 -4.92 9.60
CA PHE A 90 13.56 -3.77 9.95
C PHE A 90 13.64 -3.46 11.45
N THR A 91 13.53 -4.49 12.31
CA THR A 91 13.59 -4.34 13.77
C THR A 91 14.94 -3.80 14.23
N LEU A 92 16.02 -4.33 13.65
CA LEU A 92 17.38 -3.84 13.94
C LEU A 92 17.58 -2.39 13.46
N ALA A 93 17.11 -2.06 12.26
CA ALA A 93 17.18 -0.70 11.74
C ALA A 93 16.31 0.26 12.59
N SER A 94 15.17 -0.21 13.10
CA SER A 94 14.33 0.56 14.04
C SER A 94 15.07 0.84 15.36
N LEU A 95 15.81 -0.15 15.87
CA LEU A 95 16.68 0.06 17.03
C LEU A 95 17.74 1.14 16.74
N LEU A 96 18.37 1.10 15.55
CA LEU A 96 19.36 2.10 15.15
C LEU A 96 18.73 3.50 15.00
N CYS A 97 17.48 3.60 14.50
CA CYS A 97 16.75 4.87 14.47
C CYS A 97 16.53 5.43 15.90
N GLY A 98 16.09 4.57 16.82
CA GLY A 98 15.86 4.98 18.22
C GLY A 98 17.15 5.27 19.01
N LEU A 99 18.30 4.86 18.54
CA LEU A 99 19.61 5.14 19.14
C LEU A 99 20.41 6.21 18.38
N ALA A 100 19.83 6.85 17.36
CA ALA A 100 20.55 7.74 16.47
C ALA A 100 21.03 9.03 17.19
N PRO A 101 22.34 9.28 17.29
CA PRO A 101 22.88 10.43 17.99
C PRO A 101 23.01 11.68 17.11
N SER A 102 22.63 11.60 15.82
CA SER A 102 22.80 12.69 14.85
C SER A 102 21.86 12.56 13.68
N GLN A 103 21.67 13.65 12.93
CA GLN A 103 20.86 13.71 11.72
C GLN A 103 21.24 12.63 10.69
N GLY A 104 22.55 12.53 10.37
CA GLY A 104 23.06 11.55 9.40
C GLY A 104 22.86 10.11 9.85
N ALA A 105 23.01 9.82 11.15
CA ALA A 105 22.77 8.50 11.70
C ALA A 105 21.28 8.13 11.60
N LEU A 106 20.36 9.05 11.91
CA LEU A 106 18.93 8.81 11.79
C LEU A 106 18.52 8.60 10.33
N ILE A 107 18.96 9.47 9.41
CA ILE A 107 18.65 9.31 7.97
C ILE A 107 19.21 7.98 7.44
N GLY A 108 20.45 7.61 7.78
CA GLY A 108 21.04 6.34 7.37
C GLY A 108 20.28 5.13 7.93
N ALA A 109 19.86 5.18 9.20
CA ALA A 109 19.07 4.12 9.81
C ALA A 109 17.67 4.02 9.15
N ARG A 110 17.03 5.15 8.81
CA ARG A 110 15.76 5.19 8.06
C ARG A 110 15.88 4.58 6.67
N PHE A 111 17.01 4.81 5.99
CA PHE A 111 17.32 4.18 4.71
C PHE A 111 17.36 2.65 4.84
N LEU A 112 18.06 2.13 5.84
CA LEU A 112 18.12 0.69 6.14
C LEU A 112 16.75 0.14 6.53
N GLN A 113 16.00 0.87 7.34
CA GLN A 113 14.67 0.46 7.79
C GLN A 113 13.69 0.32 6.61
N GLY A 114 13.74 1.22 5.62
CA GLY A 114 12.97 1.12 4.38
C GLY A 114 13.30 -0.14 3.58
N ILE A 115 14.57 -0.56 3.51
CA ILE A 115 14.97 -1.84 2.89
C ILE A 115 14.31 -3.01 3.64
N GLY A 116 14.40 -3.04 4.98
CA GLY A 116 13.77 -4.08 5.80
C GLY A 116 12.25 -4.15 5.57
N ALA A 117 11.59 -3.00 5.52
CA ALA A 117 10.17 -2.89 5.20
C ALA A 117 9.84 -3.48 3.81
N ALA A 118 10.64 -3.16 2.78
CA ALA A 118 10.45 -3.70 1.44
C ALA A 118 10.57 -5.22 1.41
N VAL A 119 11.58 -5.76 2.10
CA VAL A 119 11.84 -7.20 2.14
C VAL A 119 10.68 -7.96 2.80
N GLN A 120 10.15 -7.49 3.93
CA GLN A 120 9.01 -8.17 4.57
C GLN A 120 7.71 -7.96 3.79
N ALA A 121 7.41 -6.73 3.31
CA ALA A 121 6.17 -6.41 2.62
C ALA A 121 6.01 -7.15 1.30
N SER A 122 7.10 -7.34 0.56
CA SER A 122 7.08 -7.95 -0.77
C SER A 122 6.56 -9.39 -0.79
N VAL A 123 6.70 -10.12 0.30
CA VAL A 123 6.29 -11.53 0.38
C VAL A 123 4.98 -11.77 1.14
N ILE A 124 4.44 -10.76 1.82
CA ILE A 124 3.21 -10.89 2.63
C ILE A 124 2.04 -11.39 1.79
N LEU A 125 1.74 -10.73 0.66
CA LEU A 125 0.61 -11.13 -0.18
C LEU A 125 0.82 -12.52 -0.79
N ALA A 126 2.07 -12.86 -1.12
CA ALA A 126 2.39 -14.20 -1.63
C ALA A 126 2.16 -15.29 -0.57
N ILE A 127 2.52 -15.04 0.69
CA ILE A 127 2.23 -15.94 1.81
C ILE A 127 0.72 -16.10 1.97
N ILE A 128 -0.05 -15.00 1.98
CA ILE A 128 -1.51 -15.05 2.13
C ILE A 128 -2.15 -15.88 1.01
N VAL A 129 -1.78 -15.64 -0.26
CA VAL A 129 -2.36 -16.36 -1.40
C VAL A 129 -2.02 -17.85 -1.37
N THR A 130 -0.84 -18.19 -0.91
CA THR A 130 -0.38 -19.59 -0.82
C THR A 130 -1.08 -20.34 0.32
N GLU A 131 -1.21 -19.70 1.48
CA GLU A 131 -1.85 -20.31 2.66
C GLU A 131 -3.37 -20.40 2.52
N PHE A 132 -3.99 -19.51 1.74
CA PHE A 132 -5.45 -19.46 1.53
C PHE A 132 -5.80 -19.64 0.05
N PRO A 133 -5.69 -20.88 -0.49
CA PRO A 133 -5.98 -21.18 -1.90
C PRO A 133 -7.47 -21.05 -2.25
N GLN A 134 -8.35 -21.27 -1.29
CA GLN A 134 -9.80 -21.19 -1.50
C GLN A 134 -10.25 -19.73 -1.61
N PRO A 135 -11.05 -19.35 -2.65
CA PRO A 135 -11.43 -17.96 -2.87
C PRO A 135 -12.11 -17.29 -1.67
N ALA A 136 -13.00 -17.97 -0.97
CA ALA A 136 -13.72 -17.41 0.17
C ALA A 136 -12.81 -17.18 1.40
N GLU A 137 -11.89 -18.10 1.70
CA GLU A 137 -10.91 -17.94 2.78
C GLU A 137 -9.90 -16.85 2.43
N ARG A 138 -9.43 -16.83 1.18
CA ARG A 138 -8.51 -15.79 0.68
C ARG A 138 -9.13 -14.40 0.77
N ALA A 139 -10.42 -14.24 0.43
CA ALA A 139 -11.12 -12.98 0.57
C ALA A 139 -11.16 -12.50 2.03
N ARG A 140 -11.38 -13.41 3.00
CA ARG A 140 -11.34 -13.08 4.43
C ARG A 140 -9.93 -12.69 4.88
N ALA A 141 -8.90 -13.44 4.45
CA ALA A 141 -7.51 -13.15 4.80
C ALA A 141 -7.04 -11.80 4.22
N MET A 142 -7.40 -11.51 2.97
CA MET A 142 -7.14 -10.21 2.34
C MET A 142 -7.87 -9.06 3.05
N SER A 143 -9.12 -9.28 3.48
CA SER A 143 -9.86 -8.27 4.26
C SER A 143 -9.17 -7.97 5.59
N ALA A 144 -8.68 -8.99 6.31
CA ALA A 144 -7.93 -8.81 7.55
C ALA A 144 -6.61 -8.04 7.32
N TYR A 145 -5.90 -8.35 6.25
CA TYR A 145 -4.69 -7.63 5.85
C TYR A 145 -4.99 -6.15 5.55
N VAL A 146 -6.04 -5.87 4.78
CA VAL A 146 -6.47 -4.49 4.45
C VAL A 146 -6.89 -3.74 5.69
N PHE A 147 -7.62 -4.39 6.61
CA PHE A 147 -7.96 -3.79 7.90
C PHE A 147 -6.72 -3.32 8.66
N VAL A 148 -5.71 -4.16 8.80
CA VAL A 148 -4.48 -3.81 9.50
C VAL A 148 -3.74 -2.68 8.78
N ALA A 149 -3.71 -2.69 7.45
CA ALA A 149 -3.08 -1.63 6.66
C ALA A 149 -3.78 -0.27 6.84
N VAL A 150 -5.09 -0.24 7.01
CA VAL A 150 -5.86 1.00 7.21
C VAL A 150 -5.88 1.42 8.68
N ALA A 151 -6.21 0.49 9.58
CA ALA A 151 -6.29 0.77 11.02
C ALA A 151 -4.94 1.16 11.61
N GLY A 152 -3.86 0.58 11.10
CA GLY A 152 -2.49 0.91 11.48
C GLY A 152 -2.17 2.40 11.32
N GLY A 153 -2.72 3.05 10.30
CA GLY A 153 -2.57 4.49 10.09
C GLY A 153 -3.12 5.32 11.25
N SER A 154 -4.35 5.07 11.65
CA SER A 154 -4.98 5.76 12.80
C SER A 154 -4.30 5.40 14.13
N LEU A 155 -3.95 4.12 14.31
CA LEU A 155 -3.21 3.68 15.50
C LEU A 155 -1.83 4.34 15.58
N GLY A 156 -1.15 4.55 14.45
CA GLY A 156 0.15 5.19 14.39
C GLY A 156 0.11 6.65 14.82
N LEU A 157 -0.90 7.41 14.40
CA LEU A 157 -1.09 8.79 14.83
C LEU A 157 -1.34 8.87 16.35
N LEU A 158 -2.23 8.03 16.88
CA LEU A 158 -2.53 7.99 18.32
C LEU A 158 -1.33 7.55 19.14
N ALA A 159 -0.66 6.47 18.73
CA ALA A 159 0.53 5.96 19.41
C ALA A 159 1.69 6.95 19.32
N GLY A 160 1.86 7.64 18.18
CA GLY A 160 2.88 8.67 17.99
C GLY A 160 2.72 9.82 18.94
N GLY A 161 1.52 10.37 19.04
CA GLY A 161 1.20 11.42 19.99
C GLY A 161 1.43 10.99 21.45
N ALA A 162 0.91 9.82 21.82
CA ALA A 162 1.04 9.29 23.18
C ALA A 162 2.50 9.02 23.58
N LEU A 163 3.26 8.33 22.73
CA LEU A 163 4.66 7.99 23.02
C LEU A 163 5.56 9.22 23.06
N THR A 164 5.41 10.15 22.11
CA THR A 164 6.23 11.35 22.03
C THR A 164 5.95 12.29 23.20
N GLN A 165 4.69 12.38 23.66
CA GLN A 165 4.32 13.23 24.80
C GLN A 165 4.65 12.60 26.16
N ALA A 166 4.44 11.28 26.31
CA ALA A 166 4.62 10.60 27.60
C ALA A 166 6.08 10.23 27.89
N LEU A 167 6.86 10.02 26.86
CA LEU A 167 8.26 9.57 26.94
C LEU A 167 9.15 10.54 26.14
N ASP A 168 9.57 10.15 24.94
CA ASP A 168 10.30 10.95 23.97
C ASP A 168 10.15 10.36 22.55
N TRP A 169 10.70 11.03 21.52
CA TRP A 169 10.56 10.60 20.14
C TRP A 169 11.29 9.28 19.82
N HIS A 170 12.29 8.86 20.58
CA HIS A 170 13.02 7.60 20.35
C HIS A 170 12.09 6.39 20.50
N TRP A 171 11.09 6.48 21.37
CA TRP A 171 10.15 5.40 21.64
C TRP A 171 9.23 5.06 20.46
N ILE A 172 9.05 5.99 19.50
CA ILE A 172 8.30 5.68 18.28
C ILE A 172 9.00 4.59 17.45
N PHE A 173 10.32 4.48 17.57
CA PHE A 173 11.10 3.42 16.94
C PHE A 173 11.21 2.19 17.83
N PHE A 174 11.41 2.36 19.13
CA PHE A 174 11.54 1.24 20.06
C PHE A 174 10.27 0.38 20.16
N VAL A 175 9.08 0.94 19.91
CA VAL A 175 7.81 0.18 19.87
C VAL A 175 7.84 -0.99 18.86
N ASN A 176 8.64 -0.88 17.81
CA ASN A 176 8.80 -1.94 16.81
C ASN A 176 9.60 -3.15 17.34
N LEU A 177 10.42 -2.99 18.38
CA LEU A 177 11.28 -4.07 18.89
C LEU A 177 10.48 -5.24 19.46
N PRO A 178 9.55 -5.03 20.42
CA PRO A 178 8.75 -6.11 20.95
C PRO A 178 7.84 -6.75 19.89
N ILE A 179 7.27 -5.94 18.97
CA ILE A 179 6.42 -6.43 17.89
C ILE A 179 7.24 -7.28 16.92
N GLY A 180 8.44 -6.82 16.55
CA GLY A 180 9.35 -7.55 15.67
C GLY A 180 9.85 -8.86 16.30
N ALA A 181 10.23 -8.84 17.58
CA ALA A 181 10.62 -10.05 18.30
C ALA A 181 9.49 -11.09 18.35
N ALA A 182 8.26 -10.66 18.66
CA ALA A 182 7.08 -11.53 18.64
C ALA A 182 6.80 -12.07 17.24
N THR A 183 6.87 -11.21 16.20
CA THR A 183 6.66 -11.59 14.79
C THR A 183 7.69 -12.62 14.34
N ILE A 184 8.97 -12.47 14.72
CA ILE A 184 10.02 -13.44 14.38
C ILE A 184 9.78 -14.76 15.09
N ALA A 185 9.50 -14.75 16.40
CA ALA A 185 9.28 -15.96 17.19
C ALA A 185 8.08 -16.75 16.66
N LEU A 186 6.94 -16.09 16.48
CA LEU A 186 5.72 -16.69 15.96
C LEU A 186 5.87 -17.10 14.47
N GLY A 187 6.55 -16.30 13.66
CA GLY A 187 6.77 -16.59 12.24
C GLY A 187 7.62 -17.84 12.03
N ARG A 188 8.65 -18.04 12.85
CA ARG A 188 9.45 -19.28 12.82
C ARG A 188 8.59 -20.52 13.09
N ALA A 189 7.64 -20.43 14.02
CA ALA A 189 6.82 -21.55 14.44
C ALA A 189 5.61 -21.80 13.51
N LEU A 190 4.98 -20.74 13.00
CA LEU A 190 3.66 -20.80 12.39
C LEU A 190 3.68 -20.73 10.86
N ILE A 191 4.59 -19.96 10.25
CA ILE A 191 4.68 -19.87 8.80
C ILE A 191 5.32 -21.17 8.27
N PRO A 192 4.66 -21.89 7.34
CA PRO A 192 5.22 -23.11 6.76
C PRO A 192 6.50 -22.81 5.96
N GLU A 193 7.36 -23.80 5.80
CA GLU A 193 8.45 -23.70 4.83
C GLU A 193 7.92 -23.90 3.41
N ASP A 194 8.40 -23.08 2.47
CA ASP A 194 8.03 -23.20 1.06
C ASP A 194 8.55 -24.52 0.50
N GLY A 195 7.64 -25.36 -0.03
CA GLY A 195 7.98 -26.64 -0.60
C GLY A 195 8.70 -26.57 -1.96
N ALA A 196 8.59 -25.48 -2.68
CA ALA A 196 9.18 -25.29 -4.00
C ALA A 196 10.07 -24.06 -4.03
N ARG A 197 11.37 -24.29 -4.02
CA ARG A 197 12.36 -23.24 -4.33
C ARG A 197 12.56 -23.25 -5.84
N VAL A 198 12.26 -22.11 -6.47
CA VAL A 198 12.71 -21.91 -7.85
C VAL A 198 14.21 -21.62 -7.79
N GLY A 199 15.03 -22.67 -7.83
CA GLY A 199 16.49 -22.50 -7.91
C GLY A 199 16.82 -21.61 -9.12
N GLY A 200 17.69 -20.62 -8.91
CA GLY A 200 18.09 -19.72 -10.00
C GLY A 200 19.21 -18.77 -9.56
N ARG A 201 19.86 -18.16 -10.54
CA ARG A 201 20.83 -17.07 -10.29
C ARG A 201 20.05 -15.75 -10.22
N VAL A 202 20.47 -14.90 -9.30
CA VAL A 202 19.94 -13.52 -9.22
C VAL A 202 20.55 -12.69 -10.34
N ASP A 203 19.73 -12.03 -11.12
CA ASP A 203 20.18 -11.00 -12.06
C ASP A 203 20.50 -9.71 -11.29
N TRP A 204 21.76 -9.55 -10.92
CA TRP A 204 22.21 -8.37 -10.18
C TRP A 204 22.16 -7.09 -11.01
N LEU A 205 22.33 -7.17 -12.34
CA LEU A 205 22.25 -6.00 -13.21
C LEU A 205 20.80 -5.52 -13.34
N GLY A 206 19.88 -6.45 -13.61
CA GLY A 206 18.45 -6.13 -13.63
C GLY A 206 17.96 -5.61 -12.27
N ALA A 207 18.43 -6.22 -11.18
CA ALA A 207 18.15 -5.77 -9.81
C ALA A 207 18.60 -4.33 -9.56
N ALA A 208 19.85 -3.99 -9.93
CA ALA A 208 20.40 -2.66 -9.77
C ALA A 208 19.64 -1.63 -10.62
N LEU A 209 19.32 -1.96 -11.87
CA LEU A 209 18.60 -1.08 -12.79
C LEU A 209 17.17 -0.80 -12.32
N VAL A 210 16.39 -1.83 -11.94
CA VAL A 210 15.01 -1.62 -11.50
C VAL A 210 14.94 -0.94 -10.14
N THR A 211 15.78 -1.33 -9.19
CA THR A 211 15.84 -0.68 -7.87
C THR A 211 16.25 0.78 -8.02
N GLY A 212 17.33 1.06 -8.76
CA GLY A 212 17.78 2.42 -9.03
C GLY A 212 16.74 3.25 -9.77
N SER A 213 16.06 2.68 -10.78
CA SER A 213 14.96 3.35 -11.48
C SER A 213 13.82 3.73 -10.54
N LEU A 214 13.34 2.79 -9.71
CA LEU A 214 12.24 3.05 -8.78
C LEU A 214 12.62 4.06 -7.69
N MET A 215 13.83 3.93 -7.12
CA MET A 215 14.32 4.92 -6.15
C MET A 215 14.40 6.31 -6.73
N THR A 216 14.94 6.44 -7.94
CA THR A 216 15.09 7.72 -8.65
C THR A 216 13.73 8.29 -9.03
N ALA A 217 12.78 7.45 -9.45
CA ALA A 217 11.40 7.86 -9.75
C ALA A 217 10.69 8.38 -8.51
N ILE A 218 10.74 7.64 -7.39
CA ILE A 218 10.11 8.06 -6.13
C ILE A 218 10.76 9.35 -5.62
N TYR A 219 12.08 9.45 -5.69
CA TYR A 219 12.81 10.66 -5.32
C TYR A 219 12.38 11.88 -6.16
N ALA A 220 12.26 11.73 -7.49
CA ALA A 220 11.79 12.79 -8.38
C ALA A 220 10.36 13.23 -8.02
N ILE A 221 9.45 12.28 -7.75
CA ILE A 221 8.06 12.56 -7.36
C ILE A 221 8.01 13.31 -6.03
N VAL A 222 8.77 12.88 -5.03
CA VAL A 222 8.83 13.53 -3.72
C VAL A 222 9.37 14.96 -3.84
N GLN A 223 10.44 15.15 -4.61
CA GLN A 223 11.01 16.47 -4.86
C GLN A 223 10.08 17.40 -5.64
N ALA A 224 9.23 16.86 -6.52
CA ALA A 224 8.28 17.66 -7.29
C ALA A 224 7.32 18.45 -6.40
N GLY A 225 6.97 17.91 -5.22
CA GLY A 225 6.14 18.59 -4.23
C GLY A 225 6.81 19.81 -3.58
N SER A 226 8.15 19.86 -3.53
CA SER A 226 8.91 20.94 -2.87
C SER A 226 9.50 21.97 -3.84
N VAL A 227 10.03 21.52 -4.99
CA VAL A 227 10.72 22.41 -5.98
C VAL A 227 9.94 22.61 -7.26
N GLY A 228 8.76 22.01 -7.38
CA GLY A 228 7.89 22.08 -8.56
C GLY A 228 8.25 21.08 -9.66
N TRP A 229 7.22 20.67 -10.40
CA TRP A 229 7.31 19.65 -11.47
C TRP A 229 8.19 20.08 -12.66
N GLY A 230 8.31 21.38 -12.93
CA GLY A 230 9.10 21.93 -14.03
C GLY A 230 10.57 22.14 -13.69
N SER A 231 11.05 21.82 -12.49
CA SER A 231 12.44 22.05 -12.13
C SER A 231 13.38 21.08 -12.86
N ASP A 232 14.55 21.59 -13.27
CA ASP A 232 15.58 20.79 -13.95
C ASP A 232 15.97 19.53 -13.16
N ARG A 233 15.93 19.62 -11.84
CA ARG A 233 16.21 18.47 -10.94
C ARG A 233 15.16 17.39 -11.10
N VAL A 234 13.88 17.74 -11.03
CA VAL A 234 12.76 16.76 -11.15
C VAL A 234 12.75 16.16 -12.55
N LEU A 235 12.90 16.98 -13.58
CA LEU A 235 12.96 16.51 -14.96
C LEU A 235 14.18 15.62 -15.21
N GLY A 236 15.35 15.98 -14.67
CA GLY A 236 16.58 15.20 -14.79
C GLY A 236 16.49 13.84 -14.11
N TYR A 237 16.02 13.78 -12.85
CA TYR A 237 15.82 12.52 -12.16
C TYR A 237 14.69 11.69 -12.78
N GLY A 238 13.61 12.31 -13.23
CA GLY A 238 12.54 11.64 -13.96
C GLY A 238 13.02 11.00 -15.25
N ALA A 239 13.79 11.73 -16.04
CA ALA A 239 14.42 11.21 -17.27
C ALA A 239 15.40 10.07 -16.97
N LEU A 240 16.23 10.20 -15.94
CA LEU A 240 17.15 9.14 -15.51
C LEU A 240 16.37 7.86 -15.09
N ALA A 241 15.29 8.01 -14.34
CA ALA A 241 14.44 6.88 -13.96
C ALA A 241 13.87 6.15 -15.19
N VAL A 242 13.38 6.91 -16.17
CA VAL A 242 12.85 6.34 -17.43
C VAL A 242 13.96 5.62 -18.21
N VAL A 243 15.15 6.20 -18.32
CA VAL A 243 16.29 5.58 -19.01
C VAL A 243 16.71 4.30 -18.32
N MET A 244 16.81 4.29 -16.97
CA MET A 244 17.13 3.09 -16.20
C MET A 244 16.06 2.00 -16.35
N MET A 245 14.77 2.36 -16.37
CA MET A 245 13.68 1.42 -16.61
C MET A 245 13.72 0.84 -18.03
N ALA A 246 14.00 1.65 -19.04
CA ALA A 246 14.17 1.20 -20.42
C ALA A 246 15.37 0.24 -20.56
N ALA A 247 16.50 0.57 -19.90
CA ALA A 247 17.65 -0.31 -19.82
C ALA A 247 17.31 -1.63 -19.11
N PHE A 248 16.61 -1.59 -17.99
CA PHE A 248 16.11 -2.79 -17.29
C PHE A 248 15.28 -3.67 -18.22
N VAL A 249 14.25 -3.14 -18.88
CA VAL A 249 13.39 -3.91 -19.80
C VAL A 249 14.20 -4.50 -20.96
N THR A 250 15.22 -3.79 -21.43
CA THR A 250 16.09 -4.25 -22.52
C THR A 250 16.99 -5.42 -22.08
N VAL A 251 17.55 -5.34 -20.86
CA VAL A 251 18.34 -6.41 -20.26
C VAL A 251 17.48 -7.64 -20.01
N GLU A 252 16.31 -7.47 -19.40
CA GLU A 252 15.36 -8.54 -19.10
C GLU A 252 14.89 -9.34 -20.33
N ARG A 253 14.84 -8.67 -21.50
CA ARG A 253 14.51 -9.34 -22.77
C ARG A 253 15.62 -10.24 -23.32
N ARG A 254 16.87 -10.03 -22.88
CA ARG A 254 18.05 -10.68 -23.46
C ARG A 254 18.67 -11.71 -22.53
N ILE A 255 18.37 -11.65 -21.23
CA ILE A 255 19.01 -12.51 -20.22
C ILE A 255 18.27 -13.85 -20.11
N ALA A 256 19.02 -14.93 -19.89
CA ALA A 256 18.48 -16.29 -19.79
C ALA A 256 17.67 -16.51 -18.48
N HIS A 257 18.07 -15.83 -17.40
CA HIS A 257 17.44 -15.93 -16.09
C HIS A 257 17.01 -14.52 -15.61
N PRO A 258 15.91 -13.97 -16.16
CA PRO A 258 15.47 -12.63 -15.85
C PRO A 258 14.99 -12.51 -14.40
N LEU A 259 15.24 -11.33 -13.79
CA LEU A 259 14.70 -10.97 -12.48
C LEU A 259 13.17 -10.94 -12.54
N MET A 260 12.63 -10.29 -13.57
CA MET A 260 11.20 -10.16 -13.84
C MET A 260 10.86 -10.73 -15.22
N PRO A 261 10.43 -12.00 -15.33
CA PRO A 261 9.95 -12.52 -16.58
C PRO A 261 8.82 -11.64 -17.14
N LEU A 262 9.03 -10.97 -18.28
CA LEU A 262 8.07 -9.99 -18.81
C LEU A 262 6.69 -10.61 -19.13
N ARG A 263 6.60 -11.96 -19.18
CA ARG A 263 5.33 -12.68 -19.25
C ARG A 263 4.37 -12.33 -18.10
N ILE A 264 4.90 -11.95 -16.91
CA ILE A 264 4.06 -11.59 -15.76
C ILE A 264 3.21 -10.35 -16.03
N LEU A 265 3.71 -9.41 -16.84
CA LEU A 265 2.96 -8.23 -17.27
C LEU A 265 1.82 -8.56 -18.26
N ARG A 266 1.80 -9.78 -18.82
CA ARG A 266 0.68 -10.27 -19.62
C ARG A 266 -0.45 -10.85 -18.78
N VAL A 267 -0.22 -11.05 -17.47
CA VAL A 267 -1.28 -11.43 -16.53
C VAL A 267 -2.23 -10.25 -16.40
N ARG A 268 -3.34 -10.35 -17.13
CA ARG A 268 -4.31 -9.23 -17.29
C ARG A 268 -4.82 -8.69 -15.95
N GLY A 269 -5.10 -9.58 -14.99
CA GLY A 269 -5.54 -9.22 -13.65
C GLY A 269 -4.52 -8.35 -12.92
N LEU A 270 -3.23 -8.68 -13.00
CA LEU A 270 -2.16 -7.96 -12.29
C LEU A 270 -2.03 -6.50 -12.77
N VAL A 271 -1.85 -6.29 -14.08
CA VAL A 271 -1.63 -4.94 -14.65
C VAL A 271 -2.89 -4.10 -14.53
N SER A 272 -4.05 -4.66 -14.92
CA SER A 272 -5.32 -3.93 -14.88
C SER A 272 -5.71 -3.53 -13.45
N SER A 273 -5.56 -4.45 -12.48
CA SER A 273 -5.83 -4.13 -11.06
C SER A 273 -4.83 -3.13 -10.50
N SER A 274 -3.56 -3.18 -10.91
CA SER A 274 -2.55 -2.22 -10.49
C SER A 274 -2.87 -0.80 -10.98
N LEU A 275 -3.35 -0.66 -12.21
CA LEU A 275 -3.82 0.62 -12.75
C LEU A 275 -5.05 1.14 -12.00
N VAL A 276 -6.09 0.32 -11.86
CA VAL A 276 -7.32 0.68 -11.13
C VAL A 276 -6.99 1.08 -9.69
N ARG A 277 -6.10 0.33 -9.05
CA ARG A 277 -5.65 0.65 -7.69
C ARG A 277 -4.88 1.97 -7.64
N GLY A 278 -4.10 2.29 -8.65
CA GLY A 278 -3.42 3.59 -8.73
C GLY A 278 -4.40 4.75 -8.57
N PHE A 279 -5.51 4.72 -9.29
CA PHE A 279 -6.55 5.73 -9.19
C PHE A 279 -7.24 5.76 -7.82
N LEU A 280 -7.53 4.60 -7.23
CA LEU A 280 -8.12 4.49 -5.89
C LEU A 280 -7.19 5.04 -4.81
N VAL A 281 -5.91 4.66 -4.87
CA VAL A 281 -4.87 5.06 -3.90
C VAL A 281 -4.60 6.56 -3.98
N THR A 282 -4.58 7.14 -5.17
CA THR A 282 -4.46 8.60 -5.35
C THR A 282 -5.53 9.36 -4.57
N GLY A 283 -6.80 8.97 -4.71
CA GLY A 283 -7.89 9.57 -3.94
C GLY A 283 -7.76 9.35 -2.42
N MET A 284 -7.37 8.16 -2.00
CA MET A 284 -7.18 7.81 -0.60
C MET A 284 -6.10 8.67 0.09
N TYR A 285 -4.91 8.79 -0.52
CA TYR A 285 -3.82 9.60 0.06
C TYR A 285 -4.16 11.08 0.10
N SER A 286 -4.85 11.60 -0.93
CA SER A 286 -5.39 12.96 -0.92
C SER A 286 -6.28 13.19 0.29
N THR A 287 -7.22 12.30 0.55
CA THR A 287 -8.12 12.42 1.69
C THR A 287 -7.39 12.42 3.02
N PHE A 288 -6.48 11.46 3.20
CA PHE A 288 -5.76 11.32 4.46
C PHE A 288 -4.88 12.54 4.75
N PHE A 289 -4.09 12.97 3.76
CA PHE A 289 -3.15 14.08 3.95
C PHE A 289 -3.86 15.44 3.99
N LEU A 290 -4.65 15.76 2.96
CA LEU A 290 -5.31 17.06 2.89
C LEU A 290 -6.47 17.18 3.89
N GLY A 291 -7.13 16.05 4.21
CA GLY A 291 -8.13 15.98 5.28
C GLY A 291 -7.51 16.26 6.65
N THR A 292 -6.31 15.75 6.94
CA THR A 292 -5.55 16.07 8.15
C THR A 292 -5.25 17.57 8.19
N LEU A 293 -4.70 18.14 7.10
CA LEU A 293 -4.40 19.58 7.03
C LEU A 293 -5.65 20.44 7.21
N TYR A 294 -6.78 20.05 6.65
CA TYR A 294 -8.06 20.74 6.86
C TYR A 294 -8.48 20.72 8.34
N LEU A 295 -8.43 19.56 8.99
CA LEU A 295 -8.81 19.42 10.40
C LEU A 295 -7.89 20.23 11.32
N GLU A 296 -6.59 20.20 11.10
CA GLU A 296 -5.60 20.89 11.93
C GLU A 296 -5.55 22.40 11.66
N HIS A 297 -5.42 22.82 10.38
CA HIS A 297 -5.20 24.22 10.04
C HIS A 297 -6.48 25.05 9.98
N ILE A 298 -7.62 24.45 9.59
CA ILE A 298 -8.89 25.17 9.45
C ILE A 298 -9.78 24.96 10.67
N ARG A 299 -9.86 23.72 11.16
CA ARG A 299 -10.73 23.37 12.29
C ARG A 299 -10.00 23.43 13.64
N HIS A 300 -8.68 23.64 13.63
CA HIS A 300 -7.84 23.72 14.82
C HIS A 300 -7.96 22.49 15.74
N PHE A 301 -8.17 21.31 15.13
CA PHE A 301 -8.20 20.05 15.86
C PHE A 301 -6.78 19.73 16.39
N SER A 302 -6.71 19.20 17.60
CA SER A 302 -5.46 18.61 18.08
C SER A 302 -5.13 17.34 17.26
N ALA A 303 -3.88 16.88 17.33
CA ALA A 303 -3.48 15.63 16.69
C ALA A 303 -4.34 14.43 17.16
N LEU A 304 -4.76 14.43 18.43
CA LEU A 304 -5.67 13.41 18.98
C LEU A 304 -7.07 13.52 18.36
N ASP A 305 -7.64 14.74 18.31
CA ASP A 305 -8.98 14.95 17.72
C ASP A 305 -8.99 14.62 16.23
N THR A 306 -7.91 14.95 15.51
CA THR A 306 -7.71 14.57 14.11
C THR A 306 -7.69 13.06 13.94
N GLY A 307 -6.95 12.34 14.78
CA GLY A 307 -6.95 10.88 14.80
C GLY A 307 -8.34 10.29 15.07
N LEU A 308 -9.07 10.86 16.04
CA LEU A 308 -10.46 10.47 16.36
C LEU A 308 -11.43 10.77 15.19
N ALA A 309 -11.21 11.84 14.45
CA ALA A 309 -12.04 12.20 13.29
C ALA A 309 -11.92 11.17 12.15
N PHE A 310 -10.86 10.39 12.07
CA PHE A 310 -10.72 9.28 11.12
C PHE A 310 -11.29 7.94 11.63
N LEU A 311 -11.78 7.86 12.89
CA LEU A 311 -12.36 6.62 13.41
C LEU A 311 -13.54 6.08 12.60
N PRO A 312 -14.50 6.89 12.09
CA PRO A 312 -15.58 6.37 11.24
C PRO A 312 -15.05 5.59 10.04
N TRP A 313 -13.98 6.07 9.38
CA TRP A 313 -13.30 5.33 8.31
C TRP A 313 -12.72 4.01 8.82
N THR A 314 -11.88 4.06 9.87
CA THR A 314 -11.18 2.90 10.40
C THR A 314 -12.15 1.83 10.92
N LEU A 315 -13.17 2.23 11.67
CA LEU A 315 -14.18 1.30 12.22
C LEU A 315 -15.04 0.69 11.12
N THR A 316 -15.35 1.44 10.05
CA THR A 316 -16.09 0.91 8.90
C THR A 316 -15.27 -0.14 8.17
N VAL A 317 -13.98 0.12 7.90
CA VAL A 317 -13.08 -0.89 7.31
C VAL A 317 -12.97 -2.10 8.22
N ALA A 318 -12.86 -1.89 9.55
CA ALA A 318 -12.84 -2.99 10.52
C ALA A 318 -14.09 -3.87 10.44
N ALA A 319 -15.27 -3.25 10.51
CA ALA A 319 -16.55 -3.97 10.44
C ALA A 319 -16.69 -4.77 9.14
N LEU A 320 -16.29 -4.20 8.01
CA LEU A 320 -16.31 -4.87 6.71
C LEU A 320 -15.31 -6.04 6.66
N SER A 321 -14.15 -5.87 7.27
CA SER A 321 -13.09 -6.89 7.34
C SER A 321 -13.47 -8.10 8.22
N LEU A 322 -14.40 -7.95 9.15
CA LEU A 322 -14.95 -9.05 9.96
C LEU A 322 -15.78 -10.08 9.14
N GLY A 323 -15.69 -10.03 7.83
CA GLY A 323 -16.29 -11.00 6.91
C GLY A 323 -17.47 -10.47 6.11
N ILE A 324 -17.90 -9.23 6.29
CA ILE A 324 -18.97 -8.63 5.50
C ILE A 324 -18.54 -8.53 4.03
N THR A 325 -17.34 -7.99 3.76
CA THR A 325 -16.78 -7.92 2.39
C THR A 325 -16.67 -9.30 1.77
N ALA A 326 -16.18 -10.30 2.51
CA ALA A 326 -16.09 -11.66 1.99
C ALA A 326 -17.47 -12.27 1.66
N ARG A 327 -18.51 -11.98 2.45
CA ARG A 327 -19.90 -12.40 2.17
C ARG A 327 -20.46 -11.67 0.95
N LEU A 328 -20.20 -10.37 0.80
CA LEU A 328 -20.60 -9.59 -0.37
C LEU A 328 -19.95 -10.15 -1.63
N VAL A 329 -18.64 -10.42 -1.59
CA VAL A 329 -17.90 -11.05 -2.69
C VAL A 329 -18.44 -12.44 -3.02
N GLY A 330 -18.74 -13.26 -2.01
CA GLY A 330 -19.34 -14.58 -2.21
C GLY A 330 -20.73 -14.55 -2.84
N ARG A 331 -21.52 -13.50 -2.56
CA ARG A 331 -22.91 -13.38 -3.08
C ARG A 331 -22.98 -12.67 -4.44
N PHE A 332 -22.18 -11.63 -4.64
CA PHE A 332 -22.29 -10.73 -5.81
C PHE A 332 -21.07 -10.84 -6.75
N GLY A 333 -20.00 -11.53 -6.33
CA GLY A 333 -18.71 -11.59 -7.04
C GLY A 333 -17.78 -10.40 -6.71
N GLU A 334 -16.51 -10.56 -7.05
CA GLU A 334 -15.47 -9.55 -6.76
C GLU A 334 -15.71 -8.23 -7.50
N TYR A 335 -16.14 -8.31 -8.75
CA TYR A 335 -16.27 -7.17 -9.64
C TYR A 335 -17.38 -6.16 -9.24
N PRO A 336 -18.65 -6.54 -8.99
CA PRO A 336 -19.68 -5.60 -8.55
C PRO A 336 -19.35 -4.97 -7.20
N VAL A 337 -18.77 -5.75 -6.27
CA VAL A 337 -18.37 -5.26 -4.94
C VAL A 337 -17.26 -4.21 -5.05
N LEU A 338 -16.28 -4.43 -5.92
CA LEU A 338 -15.22 -3.47 -6.23
C LEU A 338 -15.80 -2.13 -6.74
N ILE A 339 -16.67 -2.19 -7.76
CA ILE A 339 -17.25 -0.99 -8.37
C ILE A 339 -18.10 -0.21 -7.36
N ALA A 340 -18.97 -0.90 -6.61
CA ALA A 340 -19.79 -0.27 -5.58
C ALA A 340 -18.92 0.41 -4.51
N GLY A 341 -17.80 -0.24 -4.11
CA GLY A 341 -16.84 0.33 -3.19
C GLY A 341 -16.17 1.59 -3.73
N MET A 342 -15.72 1.57 -4.97
CA MET A 342 -15.09 2.76 -5.60
C MET A 342 -16.08 3.93 -5.69
N VAL A 343 -17.34 3.67 -6.04
CA VAL A 343 -18.39 4.71 -6.06
C VAL A 343 -18.65 5.28 -4.67
N ALA A 344 -18.69 4.43 -3.63
CA ALA A 344 -18.84 4.87 -2.25
C ALA A 344 -17.68 5.75 -1.79
N ALA A 345 -16.42 5.36 -2.11
CA ALA A 345 -15.24 6.17 -1.79
C ALA A 345 -15.28 7.54 -2.49
N ALA A 346 -15.64 7.57 -3.77
CA ALA A 346 -15.79 8.82 -4.53
C ALA A 346 -16.87 9.71 -3.93
N ALA A 347 -18.03 9.15 -3.52
CA ALA A 347 -19.08 9.90 -2.85
C ALA A 347 -18.60 10.54 -1.53
N GLY A 348 -17.80 9.83 -0.75
CA GLY A 348 -17.19 10.39 0.46
C GLY A 348 -16.27 11.57 0.16
N LEU A 349 -15.46 11.50 -0.89
CA LEU A 349 -14.61 12.62 -1.34
C LEU A 349 -15.45 13.81 -1.84
N VAL A 350 -16.55 13.56 -2.56
CA VAL A 350 -17.48 14.60 -2.98
C VAL A 350 -18.09 15.30 -1.76
N LEU A 351 -18.44 14.57 -0.69
CA LEU A 351 -18.89 15.20 0.56
C LEU A 351 -17.81 16.12 1.17
N LEU A 352 -16.55 15.78 1.08
CA LEU A 352 -15.46 16.65 1.55
C LEU A 352 -15.29 17.93 0.72
N THR A 353 -15.84 18.00 -0.48
CA THR A 353 -15.86 19.26 -1.25
C THR A 353 -16.87 20.29 -0.74
N THR A 354 -17.71 19.93 0.22
CA THR A 354 -18.73 20.83 0.80
C THR A 354 -18.33 21.38 2.18
N VAL A 355 -17.16 20.99 2.71
CA VAL A 355 -16.72 21.45 4.04
C VAL A 355 -16.29 22.92 4.00
N GLY A 356 -16.69 23.68 5.02
CA GLY A 356 -16.34 25.08 5.19
C GLY A 356 -15.57 25.33 6.51
N PRO A 357 -15.27 26.59 6.85
CA PRO A 357 -14.51 26.91 8.06
C PRO A 357 -15.24 26.53 9.34
N GLU A 358 -16.57 26.50 9.33
CA GLU A 358 -17.40 26.22 10.51
C GLU A 358 -18.10 24.85 10.44
N THR A 359 -17.75 24.03 9.46
CA THR A 359 -18.38 22.70 9.31
C THR A 359 -18.15 21.84 10.55
N THR A 360 -19.24 21.42 11.19
CA THR A 360 -19.19 20.51 12.33
C THR A 360 -18.75 19.10 11.89
N PHE A 361 -18.16 18.36 12.83
CA PHE A 361 -17.76 16.98 12.57
C PHE A 361 -18.97 16.14 12.09
N PHE A 362 -20.07 16.19 12.81
CA PHE A 362 -21.32 15.55 12.40
C PHE A 362 -22.28 16.59 11.81
N PRO A 363 -22.92 16.30 10.65
CA PRO A 363 -22.92 15.03 9.93
C PRO A 363 -21.84 14.90 8.85
N THR A 364 -21.32 16.01 8.32
CA THR A 364 -20.60 16.04 7.03
C THR A 364 -19.30 15.23 7.07
N ILE A 365 -18.38 15.54 7.98
CA ILE A 365 -17.04 14.87 8.08
C ILE A 365 -17.22 13.40 8.47
N PHE A 366 -18.17 13.13 9.38
CA PHE A 366 -18.50 11.76 9.79
C PHE A 366 -18.94 10.90 8.61
N PHE A 367 -19.95 11.35 7.84
CA PHE A 367 -20.45 10.56 6.71
C PHE A 367 -19.49 10.51 5.53
N ALA A 368 -18.65 11.53 5.33
CA ALA A 368 -17.58 11.49 4.35
C ALA A 368 -16.57 10.38 4.69
N ASN A 369 -16.05 10.36 5.93
CA ASN A 369 -15.12 9.33 6.39
C ASN A 369 -15.76 7.94 6.43
N PHE A 370 -17.03 7.83 6.81
CA PHE A 370 -17.80 6.58 6.75
C PHE A 370 -17.90 6.05 5.32
N ALA A 371 -18.26 6.88 4.34
CA ALA A 371 -18.38 6.50 2.94
C ALA A 371 -17.04 6.09 2.33
N ILE A 372 -15.95 6.81 2.66
CA ILE A 372 -14.60 6.44 2.25
C ILE A 372 -14.20 5.08 2.86
N GLY A 373 -14.47 4.88 4.15
CA GLY A 373 -14.25 3.61 4.83
C GLY A 373 -15.03 2.46 4.21
N LEU A 374 -16.30 2.68 3.87
CA LEU A 374 -17.14 1.72 3.15
C LEU A 374 -16.53 1.38 1.79
N GLY A 375 -16.09 2.40 1.07
CA GLY A 375 -15.48 2.25 -0.25
C GLY A 375 -14.19 1.44 -0.22
N LEU A 376 -13.27 1.80 0.65
CA LEU A 376 -11.97 1.13 0.74
C LEU A 376 -12.11 -0.30 1.29
N GLY A 377 -12.93 -0.50 2.32
CA GLY A 377 -13.16 -1.82 2.91
C GLY A 377 -13.82 -2.81 1.94
N THR A 378 -14.60 -2.32 0.98
CA THR A 378 -15.22 -3.17 -0.05
C THR A 378 -14.40 -3.30 -1.33
N ALA A 379 -13.57 -2.29 -1.71
CA ALA A 379 -12.84 -2.29 -2.98
C ALA A 379 -11.45 -2.92 -2.88
N PHE A 380 -10.71 -2.69 -1.79
CA PHE A 380 -9.29 -3.04 -1.72
C PHE A 380 -9.03 -4.55 -1.74
N ALA A 381 -9.82 -5.33 -0.97
CA ALA A 381 -9.62 -6.78 -0.89
C ALA A 381 -9.94 -7.50 -2.20
N PRO A 382 -11.06 -7.24 -2.91
CA PRO A 382 -11.30 -7.78 -4.24
C PRO A 382 -10.21 -7.39 -5.24
N LEU A 383 -9.76 -6.13 -5.22
CA LEU A 383 -8.75 -5.65 -6.14
C LEU A 383 -7.40 -6.37 -5.95
N MET A 384 -7.01 -6.64 -4.69
CA MET A 384 -5.85 -7.47 -4.36
C MET A 384 -6.04 -8.93 -4.81
N GLY A 385 -7.24 -9.49 -4.60
CA GLY A 385 -7.61 -10.83 -5.03
C GLY A 385 -7.46 -11.00 -6.55
N ILE A 386 -8.04 -10.08 -7.33
CA ILE A 386 -7.96 -10.07 -8.80
C ILE A 386 -6.51 -9.91 -9.27
N ALA A 387 -5.72 -9.03 -8.61
CA ALA A 387 -4.32 -8.83 -8.96
C ALA A 387 -3.49 -10.11 -8.86
N MET A 388 -3.74 -10.91 -7.83
CA MET A 388 -2.96 -12.12 -7.52
C MET A 388 -3.52 -13.40 -8.15
N ALA A 389 -4.77 -13.41 -8.63
CA ALA A 389 -5.47 -14.63 -9.05
C ALA A 389 -4.85 -15.37 -10.23
N GLY A 390 -4.23 -14.66 -11.17
CA GLY A 390 -3.63 -15.25 -12.37
C GLY A 390 -2.12 -15.47 -12.28
N ILE A 391 -1.50 -15.25 -11.12
CA ILE A 391 -0.06 -15.34 -10.95
C ILE A 391 0.34 -16.77 -10.58
N PRO A 392 1.28 -17.39 -11.31
CA PRO A 392 1.81 -18.70 -10.94
C PRO A 392 2.41 -18.69 -9.53
N ALA A 393 2.26 -19.78 -8.78
CA ALA A 393 2.81 -19.90 -7.43
C ALA A 393 4.32 -19.61 -7.36
N ALA A 394 5.06 -19.97 -8.42
CA ALA A 394 6.50 -19.71 -8.53
C ALA A 394 6.88 -18.22 -8.65
N ASP A 395 5.96 -17.37 -9.11
CA ASP A 395 6.17 -15.94 -9.33
C ASP A 395 5.34 -15.07 -8.35
N ALA A 396 4.75 -15.67 -7.30
CA ALA A 396 3.83 -14.97 -6.41
C ALA A 396 4.51 -13.88 -5.57
N GLY A 397 5.77 -14.06 -5.18
CA GLY A 397 6.57 -13.01 -4.51
C GLY A 397 6.82 -11.81 -5.43
N LEU A 398 7.19 -12.08 -6.68
CA LEU A 398 7.34 -11.04 -7.71
C LEU A 398 6.01 -10.30 -7.94
N GLY A 399 4.90 -11.04 -8.04
CA GLY A 399 3.57 -10.45 -8.17
C GLY A 399 3.20 -9.55 -6.99
N SER A 400 3.47 -10.00 -5.76
CA SER A 400 3.31 -9.19 -4.55
C SER A 400 4.16 -7.92 -4.60
N GLY A 401 5.42 -8.03 -5.03
CA GLY A 401 6.31 -6.89 -5.24
C GLY A 401 5.74 -5.86 -6.21
N ILE A 402 5.25 -6.28 -7.39
CA ILE A 402 4.63 -5.40 -8.40
C ILE A 402 3.40 -4.70 -7.83
N VAL A 403 2.55 -5.44 -7.11
CA VAL A 403 1.36 -4.91 -6.44
C VAL A 403 1.75 -3.80 -5.45
N ASN A 404 2.74 -4.02 -4.61
CA ASN A 404 3.21 -3.04 -3.63
C ASN A 404 3.91 -1.85 -4.29
N VAL A 405 4.78 -2.05 -5.30
CA VAL A 405 5.40 -0.97 -6.07
C VAL A 405 4.35 -0.07 -6.70
N SER A 406 3.33 -0.64 -7.35
CA SER A 406 2.26 0.15 -7.96
C SER A 406 1.52 1.00 -6.94
N GLN A 407 1.31 0.48 -5.73
CA GLN A 407 0.68 1.23 -4.63
C GLN A 407 1.56 2.39 -4.16
N GLN A 408 2.85 2.15 -3.97
CA GLN A 408 3.79 3.17 -3.50
C GLN A 408 3.96 4.31 -4.51
N LEU A 409 4.17 3.97 -5.79
CA LEU A 409 4.28 4.97 -6.85
C LEU A 409 3.00 5.80 -7.00
N SER A 410 1.84 5.14 -6.97
CA SER A 410 0.55 5.83 -7.10
C SER A 410 0.25 6.70 -5.89
N GLY A 411 0.60 6.27 -4.68
CA GLY A 411 0.46 7.07 -3.46
C GLY A 411 1.35 8.31 -3.48
N ALA A 412 2.63 8.14 -3.81
CA ALA A 412 3.58 9.24 -3.91
C ALA A 412 3.18 10.24 -5.01
N LEU A 413 2.81 9.74 -6.20
CA LEU A 413 2.37 10.55 -7.32
C LEU A 413 1.07 11.31 -7.00
N GLY A 414 0.08 10.61 -6.44
CA GLY A 414 -1.19 11.20 -6.04
C GLY A 414 -1.02 12.33 -5.04
N LEU A 415 -0.23 12.08 -3.99
CA LEU A 415 0.07 13.08 -2.97
C LEU A 415 0.79 14.30 -3.54
N ALA A 416 1.84 14.08 -4.35
CA ALA A 416 2.61 15.16 -4.95
C ALA A 416 1.77 16.00 -5.93
N VAL A 417 0.98 15.37 -6.80
CA VAL A 417 0.14 16.06 -7.78
C VAL A 417 -0.98 16.83 -7.09
N LEU A 418 -1.75 16.17 -6.21
CA LEU A 418 -2.89 16.80 -5.56
C LEU A 418 -2.46 17.84 -4.52
N GLY A 419 -1.34 17.62 -3.84
CA GLY A 419 -0.72 18.62 -2.96
C GLY A 419 -0.29 19.87 -3.73
N THR A 420 0.39 19.72 -4.87
CA THR A 420 0.79 20.84 -5.72
C THR A 420 -0.42 21.62 -6.24
N ILE A 421 -1.46 20.92 -6.72
CA ILE A 421 -2.68 21.56 -7.22
C ILE A 421 -3.38 22.35 -6.11
N ALA A 422 -3.49 21.77 -4.90
CA ALA A 422 -4.06 22.47 -3.76
C ALA A 422 -3.27 23.73 -3.38
N THR A 423 -1.94 23.62 -3.35
CA THR A 423 -1.04 24.74 -3.01
C THR A 423 -1.11 25.84 -4.06
N ASN A 424 -1.01 25.51 -5.34
CA ASN A 424 -1.08 26.50 -6.43
C ASN A 424 -2.43 27.24 -6.40
N ARG A 425 -3.55 26.51 -6.27
CA ARG A 425 -4.88 27.12 -6.15
C ARG A 425 -4.99 28.06 -4.96
N THR A 426 -4.39 27.70 -3.84
CA THR A 426 -4.35 28.54 -2.64
C THR A 426 -3.54 29.82 -2.91
N GLN A 427 -2.35 29.70 -3.51
CA GLN A 427 -1.48 30.85 -3.83
C GLN A 427 -2.14 31.80 -4.82
N ASP A 428 -2.72 31.30 -5.91
CA ASP A 428 -3.42 32.11 -6.92
C ASP A 428 -4.53 32.96 -6.29
N LEU A 429 -5.29 32.38 -5.34
CA LEU A 429 -6.36 33.09 -4.64
C LEU A 429 -5.83 34.13 -3.65
N VAL A 430 -4.77 33.80 -2.92
CA VAL A 430 -4.13 34.76 -2.00
C VAL A 430 -3.53 35.95 -2.77
N GLU A 431 -2.86 35.70 -3.88
CA GLU A 431 -2.32 36.77 -4.75
C GLU A 431 -3.40 37.68 -5.34
N THR A 432 -4.62 37.15 -5.56
CA THR A 432 -5.80 37.92 -6.00
C THR A 432 -6.55 38.60 -4.85
N GLY A 433 -6.01 38.56 -3.60
CA GLY A 433 -6.52 39.29 -2.46
C GLY A 433 -7.62 38.55 -1.65
N HIS A 434 -7.81 37.25 -1.87
CA HIS A 434 -8.74 36.47 -1.07
C HIS A 434 -8.18 36.11 0.32
N PRO A 435 -9.00 35.98 1.34
CA PRO A 435 -8.56 35.55 2.68
C PRO A 435 -7.88 34.18 2.65
N LEU A 436 -6.79 34.00 3.39
CA LEU A 436 -6.00 32.77 3.41
C LEU A 436 -6.85 31.52 3.73
N THR A 437 -7.73 31.60 4.72
CA THR A 437 -8.59 30.47 5.13
C THR A 437 -9.50 30.01 3.98
N GLY A 438 -10.15 30.96 3.27
CA GLY A 438 -10.98 30.64 2.11
C GLY A 438 -10.18 30.07 0.94
N SER A 439 -8.96 30.60 0.73
CA SER A 439 -8.04 30.13 -0.30
C SER A 439 -7.57 28.69 -0.03
N LEU A 440 -7.22 28.37 1.20
CA LEU A 440 -6.84 27.00 1.63
C LEU A 440 -8.01 26.01 1.39
N ILE A 441 -9.23 26.38 1.82
CA ILE A 441 -10.42 25.54 1.62
C ILE A 441 -10.66 25.30 0.13
N SER A 442 -10.55 26.33 -0.70
CA SER A 442 -10.70 26.21 -2.15
C SER A 442 -9.66 25.26 -2.76
N GLY A 443 -8.39 25.32 -2.29
CA GLY A 443 -7.35 24.39 -2.69
C GLY A 443 -7.67 22.93 -2.31
N TYR A 444 -8.12 22.71 -1.09
CA TYR A 444 -8.52 21.38 -0.63
C TYR A 444 -9.74 20.83 -1.40
N HIS A 445 -10.76 21.66 -1.66
CA HIS A 445 -11.93 21.27 -2.45
C HIS A 445 -11.55 20.83 -3.86
N LEU A 446 -10.65 21.57 -4.52
CA LEU A 446 -10.16 21.22 -5.85
C LEU A 446 -9.46 19.86 -5.84
N ALA A 447 -8.60 19.62 -4.85
CA ALA A 447 -7.89 18.34 -4.72
C ALA A 447 -8.84 17.18 -4.39
N PHE A 448 -9.83 17.37 -3.51
CA PHE A 448 -10.87 16.36 -3.24
C PHE A 448 -11.72 16.06 -4.47
N THR A 449 -12.04 17.08 -5.26
CA THR A 449 -12.79 16.92 -6.53
C THR A 449 -12.00 16.08 -7.53
N ILE A 450 -10.69 16.38 -7.71
CA ILE A 450 -9.81 15.61 -8.59
C ILE A 450 -9.60 14.19 -8.04
N GLY A 451 -9.46 14.03 -6.74
CA GLY A 451 -9.39 12.72 -6.07
C GLY A 451 -10.64 11.88 -6.33
N ALA A 452 -11.83 12.46 -6.20
CA ALA A 452 -13.10 11.80 -6.51
C ALA A 452 -13.18 11.41 -8.00
N ALA A 453 -12.82 12.34 -8.89
CA ALA A 453 -12.78 12.10 -10.34
C ALA A 453 -11.78 10.98 -10.69
N SER A 454 -10.61 10.94 -10.02
CA SER A 454 -9.64 9.86 -10.15
C SER A 454 -10.24 8.50 -9.78
N ILE A 455 -10.90 8.39 -8.62
CA ILE A 455 -11.54 7.13 -8.22
C ILE A 455 -12.62 6.71 -9.21
N LEU A 456 -13.45 7.64 -9.69
CA LEU A 456 -14.49 7.35 -10.70
C LEU A 456 -13.88 6.92 -12.04
N ALA A 457 -12.78 7.56 -12.46
CA ALA A 457 -12.04 7.13 -13.65
C ALA A 457 -11.47 5.71 -13.47
N GLY A 458 -10.95 5.39 -12.29
CA GLY A 458 -10.55 4.04 -11.92
C GLY A 458 -11.71 3.04 -11.96
N ALA A 459 -12.89 3.42 -11.49
CA ALA A 459 -14.09 2.59 -11.55
C ALA A 459 -14.52 2.33 -13.01
N LEU A 460 -14.53 3.35 -13.86
CA LEU A 460 -14.80 3.20 -15.29
C LEU A 460 -13.76 2.29 -15.97
N LEU A 461 -12.48 2.46 -15.62
CA LEU A 461 -11.42 1.60 -16.12
C LEU A 461 -11.61 0.14 -15.67
N ALA A 462 -12.05 -0.08 -14.44
CA ALA A 462 -12.37 -1.41 -13.92
C ALA A 462 -13.54 -2.04 -14.70
N LEU A 463 -14.58 -1.26 -15.06
CA LEU A 463 -15.69 -1.71 -15.88
C LEU A 463 -15.24 -2.24 -17.25
N VAL A 464 -14.15 -1.71 -17.81
CA VAL A 464 -13.62 -2.11 -19.10
C VAL A 464 -12.61 -3.24 -18.98
N LEU A 465 -11.65 -3.12 -18.05
CA LEU A 465 -10.48 -4.02 -18.00
C LEU A 465 -10.70 -5.27 -17.14
N LEU A 466 -11.51 -5.18 -16.07
CA LEU A 466 -11.68 -6.25 -15.09
C LEU A 466 -12.99 -7.04 -15.28
N ARG A 467 -13.77 -6.73 -16.29
CA ARG A 467 -15.04 -7.42 -16.55
C ARG A 467 -14.82 -8.94 -16.68
N PRO A 468 -15.54 -9.76 -15.89
CA PRO A 468 -15.46 -11.20 -16.03
C PRO A 468 -15.86 -11.60 -17.47
N ARG A 469 -15.03 -12.35 -18.17
CA ARG A 469 -15.49 -13.00 -19.38
C ARG A 469 -16.34 -14.19 -18.96
N PRO A 470 -17.49 -14.43 -19.62
CA PRO A 470 -18.19 -15.69 -19.41
C PRO A 470 -17.19 -16.82 -19.69
N THR A 471 -16.93 -17.63 -18.67
CA THR A 471 -16.24 -18.90 -18.86
C THR A 471 -17.07 -19.68 -19.89
N ARG A 472 -16.56 -19.86 -21.12
CA ARG A 472 -17.08 -20.92 -21.96
C ARG A 472 -16.90 -22.19 -21.14
N GLU A 473 -17.99 -22.76 -20.65
CA GLU A 473 -18.00 -24.14 -20.21
C GLU A 473 -17.34 -24.95 -21.31
N PRO A 474 -16.37 -25.84 -21.01
CA PRO A 474 -15.92 -26.79 -21.97
C PRO A 474 -17.18 -27.52 -22.43
N GLU A 475 -17.55 -27.34 -23.69
CA GLU A 475 -18.56 -28.15 -24.35
C GLU A 475 -18.18 -29.60 -24.06
N LEU A 476 -18.89 -30.22 -23.12
CA LEU A 476 -18.82 -31.64 -22.87
C LEU A 476 -19.09 -32.25 -24.24
N ALA A 477 -18.01 -32.60 -24.94
CA ALA A 477 -18.08 -33.34 -26.17
C ALA A 477 -18.99 -34.53 -25.85
N SER A 478 -20.15 -34.49 -26.43
CA SER A 478 -21.16 -35.54 -26.38
C SER A 478 -20.52 -36.88 -26.68
N SER A 479 -20.14 -37.60 -25.64
CA SER A 479 -19.73 -39.01 -25.68
C SER A 479 -20.96 -39.91 -25.81
N GLU A 480 -21.85 -39.57 -26.75
CA GLU A 480 -22.95 -40.44 -27.21
C GLU A 480 -22.78 -40.73 -28.70
N SER A 481 -21.73 -41.44 -29.07
CA SER A 481 -21.63 -42.03 -30.42
C SER A 481 -20.75 -43.27 -30.49
N PHE A 482 -20.60 -44.04 -29.43
CA PHE A 482 -19.90 -45.32 -29.49
C PHE A 482 -20.63 -46.47 -28.76
N ALA A 483 -21.95 -46.53 -28.86
CA ALA A 483 -22.72 -47.64 -28.28
C ALA A 483 -23.74 -48.24 -29.24
N THR A 484 -23.46 -48.27 -30.58
CA THR A 484 -24.30 -49.02 -31.51
C THR A 484 -23.49 -49.45 -32.77
N GLN A 485 -22.46 -50.29 -32.56
CA GLN A 485 -21.94 -51.17 -33.62
C GLN A 485 -21.20 -52.34 -32.95
N GLY A 486 -21.93 -53.37 -32.61
CA GLY A 486 -21.36 -54.59 -32.05
C GLY A 486 -22.40 -55.66 -31.68
N ALA A 487 -23.42 -55.84 -32.55
CA ALA A 487 -24.31 -57.01 -32.46
C ALA A 487 -24.85 -57.28 -33.87
N ALA A 488 -24.10 -58.05 -34.68
CA ALA A 488 -24.53 -58.92 -35.76
C ALA A 488 -23.43 -59.94 -36.08
#